data_3d15e87b3a62a592a62c4f0c27e6f5a5
#
_entry.id   3d15e87b3a62a592a62c4f0c27e6f5a5
#
_cell.length_a   1.000
_cell.length_b   1.000
_cell.length_c   1.000
_cell.angle_alpha   90.00
_cell.angle_beta   90.00
_cell.angle_gamma   90.00
#
_symmetry.space_group_name_H-M   'P 1'
#
loop_
_entity.id
_entity.type
_entity.pdbx_description
1 polymer ?
#
loop_
_entity_poly.entity_id
_entity_poly.type
_entity_poly.pdbx_seq_one_letter_code
_entity_poly.pdbx_strand_id
1 'polypeptide(L)'
;MLLLLLALKVLATAMPNPRVYLDIEINKSPAGKIICELFADTVPKTAENFRQFCTGESKKAAGGSYEGCPFHRIIPGFMMQGGDYERKNGTGGRSIYGGKFPDENFTHRHTGRGLLSMANAGKDTNGSQFFITFAQTPWLDGKHVVFGKVVEGLEVLDKVEAVGSRSGTPTASVVIASCGQL
;
A
#
# COMPACT_ATOMS: atom_id res chain seq x y z
N MET A 1 -53.15 27.34 -1.54
CA MET A 1 -51.80 27.80 -1.17
C MET A 1 -50.91 26.58 -1.10
N LEU A 2 -50.22 26.27 -2.22
CA LEU A 2 -49.50 25.03 -2.43
C LEU A 2 -47.98 25.28 -2.08
N LEU A 3 -47.55 24.71 -0.95
CA LEU A 3 -46.12 24.79 -0.57
C LEU A 3 -45.32 23.82 -1.44
N LEU A 4 -44.51 24.39 -2.32
CA LEU A 4 -43.52 23.67 -3.13
C LEU A 4 -42.30 23.40 -2.24
N LEU A 5 -42.20 22.18 -1.71
CA LEU A 5 -40.97 21.71 -1.06
C LEU A 5 -39.92 21.38 -2.15
N LEU A 6 -39.02 22.30 -2.37
CA LEU A 6 -37.81 22.08 -3.17
C LEU A 6 -36.85 21.18 -2.37
N ALA A 7 -36.86 19.89 -2.63
CA ALA A 7 -35.85 18.98 -2.10
C ALA A 7 -34.53 19.25 -2.81
N LEU A 8 -33.65 20.00 -2.16
CA LEU A 8 -32.26 20.19 -2.60
C LEU A 8 -31.53 18.85 -2.45
N LYS A 9 -31.44 18.03 -3.51
CA LYS A 9 -30.55 16.90 -3.57
C LYS A 9 -29.12 17.47 -3.65
N VAL A 10 -28.46 17.55 -2.50
CA VAL A 10 -27.02 17.71 -2.47
C VAL A 10 -26.43 16.44 -3.09
N LEU A 11 -26.00 16.53 -4.35
CA LEU A 11 -25.13 15.50 -4.91
C LEU A 11 -23.84 15.56 -4.08
N ALA A 12 -23.67 14.62 -3.17
CA ALA A 12 -22.38 14.36 -2.56
C ALA A 12 -21.46 13.88 -3.69
N THR A 13 -20.65 14.78 -4.21
CA THR A 13 -19.55 14.40 -5.11
C THR A 13 -18.63 13.51 -4.29
N ALA A 14 -18.51 12.24 -4.68
CA ALA A 14 -17.56 11.34 -4.05
C ALA A 14 -16.17 12.01 -4.11
N MET A 15 -15.53 12.12 -2.95
CA MET A 15 -14.16 12.64 -2.90
C MET A 15 -13.26 11.74 -3.77
N PRO A 16 -12.38 12.32 -4.58
CA PRO A 16 -11.47 11.53 -5.39
C PRO A 16 -10.58 10.66 -4.49
N ASN A 17 -10.25 9.47 -4.96
CA ASN A 17 -9.33 8.59 -4.27
C ASN A 17 -8.00 9.31 -3.99
N PRO A 18 -7.46 9.24 -2.78
CA PRO A 18 -6.20 9.90 -2.45
C PRO A 18 -5.05 9.28 -3.24
N ARG A 19 -4.09 10.13 -3.62
CA ARG A 19 -2.83 9.72 -4.23
C ARG A 19 -1.69 9.95 -3.26
N VAL A 20 -0.80 8.98 -3.18
CA VAL A 20 0.41 9.04 -2.38
C VAL A 20 1.62 8.73 -3.24
N TYR A 21 2.79 9.16 -2.80
CA TYR A 21 4.05 8.85 -3.47
C TYR A 21 5.01 8.11 -2.54
N LEU A 22 5.86 7.30 -3.16
CA LEU A 22 7.00 6.63 -2.53
C LEU A 22 8.24 6.93 -3.39
N ASP A 23 9.21 7.64 -2.84
CA ASP A 23 10.53 7.80 -3.45
C ASP A 23 11.39 6.59 -3.07
N ILE A 24 11.87 5.87 -4.07
CA ILE A 24 12.60 4.62 -3.88
C ILE A 24 14.08 4.83 -4.10
N GLU A 25 14.87 4.29 -3.18
CA GLU A 25 16.33 4.16 -3.32
C GLU A 25 16.73 2.70 -3.42
N ILE A 26 17.73 2.43 -4.27
CA ILE A 26 18.44 1.14 -4.35
C ILE A 26 19.90 1.40 -4.03
N ASN A 27 20.44 0.76 -2.98
CA ASN A 27 21.79 0.99 -2.47
C ASN A 27 22.10 2.48 -2.23
N LYS A 28 21.14 3.22 -1.64
CA LYS A 28 21.23 4.67 -1.38
C LYS A 28 21.26 5.55 -2.64
N SER A 29 21.06 4.99 -3.82
CA SER A 29 20.94 5.74 -5.07
C SER A 29 19.48 5.88 -5.45
N PRO A 30 18.99 7.08 -5.84
CA PRO A 30 17.62 7.27 -6.26
C PRO A 30 17.25 6.37 -7.44
N ALA A 31 16.22 5.54 -7.27
CA ALA A 31 15.69 4.68 -8.32
C ALA A 31 14.52 5.33 -9.08
N GLY A 32 13.77 6.20 -8.40
CA GLY A 32 12.64 6.94 -8.94
C GLY A 32 11.48 7.03 -7.95
N LYS A 33 10.39 7.62 -8.42
CA LYS A 33 9.16 7.86 -7.66
C LYS A 33 8.05 6.93 -8.15
N ILE A 34 7.34 6.30 -7.23
CA ILE A 34 6.11 5.54 -7.48
C ILE A 34 4.94 6.39 -6.97
N ILE A 35 3.94 6.62 -7.81
CA ILE A 35 2.68 7.26 -7.40
C ILE A 35 1.58 6.21 -7.38
N CYS A 36 0.86 6.15 -6.27
CA CYS A 36 -0.22 5.19 -6.04
C CYS A 36 -1.54 5.92 -5.82
N GLU A 37 -2.60 5.43 -6.43
CA GLU A 37 -3.98 5.76 -6.11
C GLU A 37 -4.50 4.74 -5.10
N LEU A 38 -5.08 5.22 -4.00
CA LEU A 38 -5.64 4.37 -2.94
C LEU A 38 -7.16 4.28 -3.09
N PHE A 39 -7.72 3.07 -3.06
CA PHE A 39 -9.15 2.83 -3.27
C PHE A 39 -9.99 3.15 -2.03
N ALA A 40 -9.97 4.42 -1.58
CA ALA A 40 -10.73 4.88 -0.43
C ALA A 40 -12.25 4.80 -0.64
N ASP A 41 -12.72 4.75 -1.88
CA ASP A 41 -14.11 4.56 -2.26
C ASP A 41 -14.63 3.15 -1.95
N THR A 42 -13.77 2.13 -1.94
CA THR A 42 -14.15 0.72 -1.74
C THR A 42 -13.58 0.12 -0.45
N VAL A 43 -12.37 0.51 -0.06
CA VAL A 43 -11.68 0.04 1.16
C VAL A 43 -11.12 1.21 1.98
N PRO A 44 -11.99 2.08 2.50
CA PRO A 44 -11.60 3.33 3.15
C PRO A 44 -10.67 3.14 4.36
N LYS A 45 -10.90 2.13 5.19
CA LYS A 45 -10.05 1.88 6.37
C LYS A 45 -8.65 1.40 5.98
N THR A 46 -8.55 0.51 5.01
CA THR A 46 -7.29 -0.01 4.52
C THR A 46 -6.49 1.09 3.80
N ALA A 47 -7.16 1.88 2.96
CA ALA A 47 -6.58 3.04 2.29
C ALA A 47 -6.06 4.09 3.28
N GLU A 48 -6.84 4.41 4.32
CA GLU A 48 -6.46 5.38 5.35
C GLU A 48 -5.25 4.92 6.17
N ASN A 49 -5.19 3.63 6.52
CA ASN A 49 -4.04 3.05 7.20
C ASN A 49 -2.76 3.28 6.39
N PHE A 50 -2.77 2.99 5.10
CA PHE A 50 -1.61 3.20 4.22
C PHE A 50 -1.27 4.69 4.04
N ARG A 51 -2.29 5.54 3.82
CA ARG A 51 -2.12 6.98 3.65
C ARG A 51 -1.39 7.60 4.84
N GLN A 52 -1.81 7.29 6.07
CA GLN A 52 -1.20 7.83 7.28
C GLN A 52 0.26 7.37 7.48
N PHE A 53 0.60 6.14 7.07
CA PHE A 53 2.00 5.71 7.07
C PHE A 53 2.84 6.46 6.03
N CYS A 54 2.25 6.86 4.89
CA CYS A 54 2.93 7.69 3.91
C CYS A 54 3.13 9.14 4.40
N THR A 55 2.12 9.76 5.01
CA THR A 55 2.19 11.15 5.48
C THR A 55 2.95 11.32 6.80
N GLY A 56 3.17 10.23 7.52
CA GLY A 56 3.76 10.25 8.86
C GLY A 56 2.77 10.58 9.99
N GLU A 57 1.49 10.79 9.71
CA GLU A 57 0.44 10.94 10.73
C GLU A 57 0.37 9.72 11.66
N SER A 58 0.67 8.53 11.13
CA SER A 58 0.80 7.26 11.86
C SER A 58 1.82 7.28 12.99
N LYS A 59 2.79 8.22 13.01
CA LYS A 59 3.77 8.35 14.11
C LYS A 59 3.09 8.54 15.48
N LYS A 60 1.93 9.20 15.52
CA LYS A 60 1.14 9.37 16.75
C LYS A 60 0.38 8.09 17.14
N ALA A 61 -0.21 7.39 16.17
CA ALA A 61 -1.07 6.24 16.42
C ALA A 61 -0.29 4.92 16.55
N ALA A 62 0.74 4.74 15.71
CA ALA A 62 1.47 3.49 15.59
C ALA A 62 2.97 3.59 15.94
N GLY A 63 3.51 4.79 16.13
CA GLY A 63 4.90 4.99 16.51
C GLY A 63 5.90 5.00 15.35
N GLY A 64 5.44 5.02 14.10
CA GLY A 64 6.33 5.01 12.93
C GLY A 64 5.66 5.42 11.63
N SER A 65 6.41 5.40 10.54
CA SER A 65 5.97 5.71 9.19
C SER A 65 6.72 4.83 8.18
N TYR A 66 6.36 4.92 6.90
CA TYR A 66 7.08 4.17 5.85
C TYR A 66 8.43 4.80 5.45
N GLU A 67 8.69 6.04 5.83
CA GLU A 67 9.99 6.68 5.58
C GLU A 67 11.13 5.87 6.23
N GLY A 68 12.14 5.52 5.44
CA GLY A 68 13.26 4.68 5.86
C GLY A 68 12.93 3.18 5.99
N CYS A 69 11.74 2.76 5.54
CA CYS A 69 11.31 1.36 5.61
C CYS A 69 11.81 0.58 4.39
N PRO A 70 12.47 -0.59 4.58
CA PRO A 70 12.94 -1.41 3.48
C PRO A 70 11.83 -2.27 2.88
N PHE A 71 12.02 -2.65 1.62
CA PHE A 71 11.38 -3.82 1.03
C PHE A 71 12.22 -5.04 1.36
N HIS A 72 11.83 -5.74 2.41
CA HIS A 72 12.62 -6.85 2.95
C HIS A 72 12.46 -8.16 2.17
N ARG A 73 11.44 -8.24 1.29
CA ARG A 73 11.16 -9.42 0.46
C ARG A 73 10.78 -9.00 -0.94
N ILE A 74 11.57 -9.43 -1.94
CA ILE A 74 11.36 -9.10 -3.36
C ILE A 74 11.54 -10.38 -4.16
N ILE A 75 10.47 -10.85 -4.79
CA ILE A 75 10.46 -12.07 -5.61
C ILE A 75 10.10 -11.67 -7.05
N PRO A 76 11.03 -11.78 -8.01
CA PRO A 76 10.76 -11.49 -9.42
C PRO A 76 9.58 -12.31 -9.96
N GLY A 77 8.75 -11.69 -10.79
CA GLY A 77 7.54 -12.30 -11.33
C GLY A 77 6.40 -12.49 -10.33
N PHE A 78 6.58 -12.04 -9.08
CA PHE A 78 5.57 -12.16 -8.04
C PHE A 78 5.25 -10.79 -7.40
N MET A 79 6.05 -10.31 -6.45
CA MET A 79 5.76 -9.08 -5.71
C MET A 79 7.00 -8.55 -4.97
N MET A 80 6.92 -7.29 -4.52
CA MET A 80 7.80 -6.69 -3.52
C MET A 80 7.02 -6.37 -2.25
N GLN A 81 7.53 -6.80 -1.08
CA GLN A 81 6.88 -6.63 0.22
C GLN A 81 7.71 -5.75 1.15
N GLY A 82 7.03 -4.80 1.79
CA GLY A 82 7.61 -3.88 2.75
C GLY A 82 6.60 -3.46 3.82
N GLY A 83 6.87 -2.31 4.45
CA GLY A 83 5.96 -1.73 5.44
C GLY A 83 6.15 -2.23 6.88
N ASP A 84 7.17 -3.03 7.15
CA ASP A 84 7.59 -3.34 8.52
C ASP A 84 8.47 -2.21 9.06
N TYR A 85 7.86 -1.16 9.53
CA TYR A 85 8.55 0.00 10.08
C TYR A 85 9.19 -0.28 11.47
N GLU A 86 8.70 -1.29 12.20
CA GLU A 86 9.16 -1.61 13.56
C GLU A 86 10.47 -2.41 13.53
N ARG A 87 10.49 -3.51 12.79
CA ARG A 87 11.61 -4.49 12.81
C ARG A 87 12.37 -4.58 11.49
N LYS A 88 11.79 -4.06 10.41
CA LYS A 88 12.41 -3.99 9.07
C LYS A 88 12.79 -5.35 8.46
N ASN A 89 12.22 -6.44 8.95
CA ASN A 89 12.53 -7.82 8.55
C ASN A 89 11.30 -8.69 8.25
N GLY A 90 10.10 -8.12 8.32
CA GLY A 90 8.85 -8.80 8.03
C GLY A 90 8.15 -9.40 9.26
N THR A 91 8.69 -9.23 10.47
CA THR A 91 8.11 -9.81 11.70
C THR A 91 7.33 -8.80 12.54
N GLY A 92 7.33 -7.52 12.17
CA GLY A 92 6.67 -6.44 12.88
C GLY A 92 5.57 -5.78 12.07
N GLY A 93 5.18 -4.59 12.49
CA GLY A 93 4.24 -3.72 11.79
C GLY A 93 2.81 -3.78 12.34
N ARG A 94 2.50 -2.84 13.25
CA ARG A 94 1.14 -2.57 13.74
C ARG A 94 0.43 -1.60 12.80
N SER A 95 -0.91 -1.67 12.78
CA SER A 95 -1.74 -0.69 12.08
C SER A 95 -1.90 0.60 12.89
N ILE A 96 -2.46 1.63 12.25
CA ILE A 96 -2.88 2.87 12.93
C ILE A 96 -4.04 2.64 13.93
N TYR A 97 -4.69 1.49 13.85
CA TYR A 97 -5.84 1.12 14.69
C TYR A 97 -5.46 0.39 15.98
N GLY A 98 -4.15 0.27 16.27
CA GLY A 98 -3.68 -0.33 17.52
C GLY A 98 -3.49 -1.84 17.45
N GLY A 99 -2.72 -2.36 16.51
CA GLY A 99 -2.43 -3.78 16.33
C GLY A 99 -2.81 -4.29 14.95
N LYS A 100 -3.54 -5.39 14.89
CA LYS A 100 -4.07 -5.93 13.64
C LYS A 100 -5.51 -5.48 13.43
N PHE A 101 -5.96 -5.39 12.17
CA PHE A 101 -7.32 -5.04 11.81
C PHE A 101 -7.90 -6.04 10.80
N PRO A 102 -9.25 -6.17 10.77
CA PRO A 102 -9.93 -7.14 9.92
C PRO A 102 -9.73 -6.89 8.42
N ASP A 103 -9.91 -7.94 7.62
CA ASP A 103 -10.04 -7.83 6.17
C ASP A 103 -11.30 -7.02 5.84
N GLU A 104 -11.14 -5.86 5.17
CA GLU A 104 -12.25 -4.96 4.94
C GLU A 104 -13.24 -5.50 3.91
N ASN A 105 -12.74 -5.90 2.74
CA ASN A 105 -13.44 -6.67 1.71
C ASN A 105 -12.44 -7.17 0.66
N PHE A 106 -12.94 -7.99 -0.28
CA PHE A 106 -12.17 -8.55 -1.39
C PHE A 106 -12.77 -8.16 -2.75
N THR A 107 -13.32 -6.95 -2.85
CA THR A 107 -13.93 -6.42 -4.08
C THR A 107 -12.94 -6.36 -5.23
N HIS A 108 -11.72 -5.89 -4.96
CA HIS A 108 -10.64 -5.86 -5.94
C HIS A 108 -9.84 -7.16 -5.93
N ARG A 109 -9.44 -7.60 -7.12
CA ARG A 109 -8.67 -8.82 -7.34
C ARG A 109 -7.26 -8.51 -7.81
N HIS A 110 -6.36 -9.49 -7.69
CA HIS A 110 -4.95 -9.36 -8.09
C HIS A 110 -4.79 -9.63 -9.60
N THR A 111 -5.30 -8.71 -10.43
CA THR A 111 -5.46 -8.88 -11.87
C THR A 111 -4.24 -8.50 -12.70
N GLY A 112 -3.18 -7.99 -12.09
CA GLY A 112 -2.01 -7.56 -12.86
C GLY A 112 -0.89 -6.97 -12.01
N ARG A 113 0.07 -6.37 -12.72
CA ARG A 113 1.23 -5.66 -12.17
C ARG A 113 0.82 -4.33 -11.53
N GLY A 114 1.48 -3.94 -10.45
CA GLY A 114 1.34 -2.63 -9.82
C GLY A 114 0.16 -2.50 -8.87
N LEU A 115 -0.44 -3.60 -8.43
CA LEU A 115 -1.50 -3.55 -7.41
C LEU A 115 -0.89 -3.55 -6.01
N LEU A 116 -1.46 -2.68 -5.14
CA LEU A 116 -1.14 -2.62 -3.72
C LEU A 116 -2.10 -3.52 -2.96
N SER A 117 -1.55 -4.42 -2.15
CA SER A 117 -2.33 -5.38 -1.38
C SER A 117 -1.72 -5.56 0.02
N MET A 118 -2.57 -5.89 1.01
CA MET A 118 -2.12 -6.08 2.39
C MET A 118 -1.42 -7.42 2.57
N ALA A 119 -0.21 -7.40 3.13
CA ALA A 119 0.39 -8.60 3.69
C ALA A 119 -0.30 -8.94 5.01
N ASN A 120 -0.46 -10.24 5.29
CA ASN A 120 -1.07 -10.74 6.51
C ASN A 120 -0.49 -12.11 6.92
N ALA A 121 -0.87 -12.58 8.10
CA ALA A 121 -0.55 -13.91 8.63
C ALA A 121 -1.82 -14.78 8.76
N GLY A 122 -2.78 -14.61 7.87
CA GLY A 122 -4.09 -15.25 7.86
C GLY A 122 -5.22 -14.22 7.96
N LYS A 123 -6.44 -14.73 8.04
CA LYS A 123 -7.66 -13.91 8.08
C LYS A 123 -7.61 -12.87 9.21
N ASP A 124 -8.00 -11.64 8.89
CA ASP A 124 -8.18 -10.54 9.84
C ASP A 124 -6.90 -10.14 10.61
N THR A 125 -5.72 -10.26 9.97
CA THR A 125 -4.42 -9.94 10.60
C THR A 125 -3.65 -8.84 9.87
N ASN A 126 -4.34 -7.88 9.25
CA ASN A 126 -3.71 -6.75 8.57
C ASN A 126 -3.01 -5.81 9.58
N GLY A 127 -1.82 -5.38 9.26
CA GLY A 127 -1.03 -4.42 10.04
C GLY A 127 -0.58 -3.23 9.19
N SER A 128 0.72 -2.98 9.14
CA SER A 128 1.33 -1.99 8.26
C SER A 128 1.98 -2.60 7.02
N GLN A 129 2.28 -3.90 7.01
CA GLN A 129 2.96 -4.53 5.89
C GLN A 129 2.05 -4.65 4.67
N PHE A 130 2.62 -4.38 3.52
CA PHE A 130 1.96 -4.42 2.22
C PHE A 130 2.88 -5.00 1.16
N PHE A 131 2.33 -5.35 0.01
CA PHE A 131 3.12 -5.70 -1.16
C PHE A 131 2.58 -5.00 -2.43
N ILE A 132 3.46 -4.85 -3.40
CA ILE A 132 3.14 -4.38 -4.74
C ILE A 132 3.40 -5.53 -5.71
N THR A 133 2.43 -5.88 -6.53
CA THR A 133 2.52 -7.01 -7.46
C THR A 133 3.40 -6.70 -8.67
N PHE A 134 4.17 -7.69 -9.13
CA PHE A 134 4.89 -7.65 -10.40
C PHE A 134 4.15 -8.37 -11.54
N ALA A 135 3.13 -9.15 -11.20
CA ALA A 135 2.32 -9.91 -12.15
C ALA A 135 0.91 -10.13 -11.61
N GLN A 136 0.06 -10.79 -12.39
CA GLN A 136 -1.23 -11.29 -11.93
C GLN A 136 -0.99 -12.43 -10.91
N THR A 137 -1.68 -12.36 -9.75
CA THR A 137 -1.52 -13.31 -8.64
C THR A 137 -2.88 -13.79 -8.13
N PRO A 138 -3.68 -14.51 -8.96
CA PRO A 138 -5.08 -14.84 -8.64
C PRO A 138 -5.23 -15.76 -7.43
N TRP A 139 -4.20 -16.51 -7.04
CA TRP A 139 -4.20 -17.36 -5.83
C TRP A 139 -4.25 -16.56 -4.51
N LEU A 140 -4.05 -15.25 -4.56
CA LEU A 140 -4.16 -14.33 -3.42
C LEU A 140 -5.58 -13.74 -3.27
N ASP A 141 -6.44 -13.89 -4.27
CA ASP A 141 -7.80 -13.38 -4.26
C ASP A 141 -8.59 -13.98 -3.09
N GLY A 142 -9.35 -13.13 -2.39
CA GLY A 142 -10.11 -13.55 -1.21
C GLY A 142 -9.27 -13.82 0.06
N LYS A 143 -7.96 -13.58 0.01
CA LYS A 143 -7.04 -13.78 1.14
C LYS A 143 -6.29 -12.51 1.54
N HIS A 144 -6.04 -11.63 0.58
CA HIS A 144 -5.36 -10.36 0.78
C HIS A 144 -6.21 -9.21 0.21
N VAL A 145 -6.33 -8.13 0.98
CA VAL A 145 -7.13 -6.97 0.59
C VAL A 145 -6.33 -6.09 -0.37
N VAL A 146 -6.77 -6.01 -1.62
CA VAL A 146 -6.24 -5.06 -2.60
C VAL A 146 -6.83 -3.69 -2.30
N PHE A 147 -5.98 -2.69 -2.10
CA PHE A 147 -6.40 -1.36 -1.65
C PHE A 147 -5.89 -0.19 -2.51
N GLY A 148 -5.17 -0.46 -3.57
CA GLY A 148 -4.65 0.58 -4.45
C GLY A 148 -3.95 0.05 -5.68
N LYS A 149 -3.47 0.97 -6.50
CA LYS A 149 -2.69 0.67 -7.71
C LYS A 149 -1.62 1.73 -7.94
N VAL A 150 -0.52 1.33 -8.55
CA VAL A 150 0.48 2.23 -9.11
C VAL A 150 -0.11 2.89 -10.35
N VAL A 151 -0.07 4.23 -10.39
CA VAL A 151 -0.55 5.03 -11.53
C VAL A 151 0.59 5.69 -12.30
N GLU A 152 1.77 5.88 -11.66
CA GLU A 152 2.99 6.37 -12.27
C GLU A 152 4.20 5.67 -11.62
N GLY A 153 5.29 5.50 -12.37
CA GLY A 153 6.53 4.90 -11.86
C GLY A 153 6.59 3.38 -12.02
N LEU A 154 5.90 2.78 -12.99
CA LEU A 154 5.99 1.34 -13.26
C LEU A 154 7.42 0.90 -13.62
N GLU A 155 8.22 1.78 -14.24
CA GLU A 155 9.63 1.55 -14.55
C GLU A 155 10.51 1.44 -13.29
N VAL A 156 10.06 2.03 -12.17
CA VAL A 156 10.74 1.86 -10.87
C VAL A 156 10.54 0.43 -10.35
N LEU A 157 9.35 -0.16 -10.60
CA LEU A 157 9.10 -1.56 -10.26
C LEU A 157 10.04 -2.50 -11.03
N ASP A 158 10.38 -2.19 -12.30
CA ASP A 158 11.33 -2.99 -13.07
C ASP A 158 12.74 -2.99 -12.45
N LYS A 159 13.20 -1.81 -11.98
CA LYS A 159 14.48 -1.67 -11.30
C LYS A 159 14.51 -2.43 -9.98
N VAL A 160 13.43 -2.38 -9.20
CA VAL A 160 13.31 -3.11 -7.93
C VAL A 160 13.22 -4.61 -8.17
N GLU A 161 12.44 -5.05 -9.15
CA GLU A 161 12.32 -6.47 -9.49
C GLU A 161 13.66 -7.09 -9.91
N ALA A 162 14.51 -6.32 -10.60
CA ALA A 162 15.83 -6.75 -11.03
C ALA A 162 16.81 -7.08 -9.87
N VAL A 163 16.57 -6.53 -8.68
CA VAL A 163 17.37 -6.82 -7.48
C VAL A 163 16.68 -7.80 -6.51
N GLY A 164 15.59 -8.42 -6.94
CA GLY A 164 14.92 -9.50 -6.22
C GLY A 164 15.64 -10.85 -6.39
N SER A 165 15.16 -11.85 -5.66
CA SER A 165 15.63 -13.24 -5.77
C SER A 165 14.48 -14.23 -5.58
N ARG A 166 14.68 -15.48 -5.98
CA ARG A 166 13.69 -16.55 -5.77
C ARG A 166 13.45 -16.84 -4.28
N SER A 167 14.46 -16.64 -3.44
CA SER A 167 14.29 -16.80 -1.98
C SER A 167 13.53 -15.64 -1.34
N GLY A 168 13.41 -14.52 -2.04
CA GLY A 168 12.82 -13.29 -1.54
C GLY A 168 13.82 -12.32 -0.90
N THR A 169 15.05 -12.76 -0.59
CA THR A 169 16.08 -11.86 -0.07
C THR A 169 16.58 -10.96 -1.19
N PRO A 170 16.45 -9.63 -1.10
CA PRO A 170 16.95 -8.72 -2.12
C PRO A 170 18.47 -8.79 -2.23
N THR A 171 19.02 -8.69 -3.45
CA THR A 171 20.47 -8.61 -3.70
C THR A 171 21.05 -7.21 -3.50
N ALA A 172 20.18 -6.22 -3.32
CA ALA A 172 20.52 -4.84 -3.01
C ALA A 172 19.53 -4.28 -1.99
N SER A 173 19.95 -3.30 -1.20
CA SER A 173 19.05 -2.60 -0.27
C SER A 173 18.06 -1.76 -1.05
N VAL A 174 16.75 -1.99 -0.85
CA VAL A 174 15.67 -1.20 -1.44
C VAL A 174 14.88 -0.56 -0.31
N VAL A 175 14.80 0.77 -0.31
CA VAL A 175 14.23 1.54 0.80
C VAL A 175 13.28 2.61 0.27
N ILE A 176 12.22 2.89 1.01
CA ILE A 176 11.37 4.08 0.83
C ILE A 176 12.13 5.25 1.47
N ALA A 177 12.79 6.06 0.66
CA ALA A 177 13.60 7.20 1.13
C ALA A 177 12.72 8.34 1.64
N SER A 178 11.62 8.62 0.95
CA SER A 178 10.58 9.54 1.38
C SER A 178 9.22 9.10 0.87
N CYS A 179 8.16 9.55 1.51
CA CYS A 179 6.79 9.27 1.11
C CYS A 179 5.86 10.38 1.61
N GLY A 180 4.69 10.49 1.00
CA GLY A 180 3.70 11.49 1.35
C GLY A 180 2.45 11.39 0.50
N GLN A 181 1.54 12.34 0.71
CA GLN A 181 0.32 12.52 -0.09
C GLN A 181 0.51 13.64 -1.09
N LEU A 182 -0.08 13.51 -2.29
CA LEU A 182 -0.11 14.52 -3.36
C LEU A 182 -1.32 15.43 -3.22
#